data_d060c161d9cf82158d7dd22f810c4f66
#
_entry.id   d060c161d9cf82158d7dd22f810c4f66
#
_cell.length_a   1.000
_cell.length_b   1.000
_cell.length_c   1.000
_cell.angle_alpha   90.00
_cell.angle_beta   90.00
_cell.angle_gamma   90.00
#
_symmetry.space_group_name_H-M   'P 1'
#
loop_
_entity.id
_entity.type
_entity.pdbx_description
1 polymer ?
#
loop_
_entity_poly.entity_id
_entity_poly.type
_entity_poly.pdbx_seq_one_letter_code
_entity_poly.pdbx_strand_id
1 'polypeptide(L)'
;MFDDPNLVSSAGLVPVMRLAERAGLGQLADQHLTVPTDKGANAGLKVASLVAGMVAGADSIDDMAVLRHGGMAKLFSRIYAPSTLGSFLRAFTFGHIRQLDAIASRFLLDLVGLTGLLGAASITRTAEEQGGYALVDVDDTVVEVHGYAKQGAGFGYNRIRGLNALLATVSTTTSAPVIVAQRLRKGGSASPRGAKRLVADAVKAARRVLGPAVAVLVRMDSAFYGRSAVHAVLAGGAAVSVTVRMDKRIKATIATIDDDAWTMIEYTDAVFDEDSGCWISRAEVAEIDCVAFAAQPKADHVPGRLIVRRIPDFQAVKRRAAGQDTLFDLWRFHAFFTTADPDVLDTVAADQTHRAHAIIEQVHADLKNSSLAHMPSGVFTANAAWLVLAVIAFNLTRAAGTLASPDLARATTATLRRKLVHLPCRIATSARRLTLHLPRDWPWQTAWTQLITRVSDPPTAVTT
;
A
#
# COMPACT_ATOMS: atom_id res chain seq x y z
N MET A 1 24.24 -32.98 5.96
CA MET A 1 25.32 -32.15 6.55
C MET A 1 25.20 -30.75 6.08
N PHE A 2 25.52 -29.76 6.93
CA PHE A 2 25.53 -28.32 6.57
C PHE A 2 26.97 -27.89 6.27
N ASP A 3 27.55 -28.42 5.19
CA ASP A 3 28.97 -28.38 4.88
C ASP A 3 29.36 -27.69 3.56
N ASP A 4 28.37 -27.28 2.73
CA ASP A 4 28.67 -26.55 1.47
C ASP A 4 28.58 -25.03 1.66
N PRO A 5 29.75 -24.33 1.69
CA PRO A 5 29.78 -22.86 1.83
C PRO A 5 29.44 -22.11 0.54
N ASN A 6 29.06 -22.81 -0.53
CA ASN A 6 28.75 -22.22 -1.84
C ASN A 6 27.25 -22.25 -2.15
N LEU A 7 26.43 -22.86 -1.30
CA LEU A 7 24.99 -22.89 -1.50
C LEU A 7 24.36 -21.56 -1.10
N VAL A 8 23.43 -21.10 -1.93
CA VAL A 8 22.66 -19.85 -1.78
C VAL A 8 21.19 -20.19 -1.84
N SER A 9 20.42 -19.74 -0.86
CA SER A 9 18.98 -19.98 -0.79
C SER A 9 18.15 -18.99 -1.60
N SER A 10 18.68 -17.79 -1.85
CA SER A 10 17.93 -16.66 -2.39
C SER A 10 18.72 -15.88 -3.45
N ALA A 11 19.14 -16.58 -4.51
CA ALA A 11 19.89 -15.96 -5.62
C ALA A 11 19.12 -14.83 -6.32
N GLY A 12 17.79 -14.86 -6.26
CA GLY A 12 16.94 -13.81 -6.80
C GLY A 12 17.05 -12.47 -6.09
N LEU A 13 17.67 -12.41 -4.91
CA LEU A 13 18.05 -11.12 -4.31
C LEU A 13 19.07 -10.36 -5.15
N VAL A 14 19.89 -11.03 -5.96
CA VAL A 14 20.90 -10.34 -6.79
C VAL A 14 20.24 -9.33 -7.74
N PRO A 15 19.30 -9.69 -8.62
CA PRO A 15 18.64 -8.72 -9.49
C PRO A 15 17.80 -7.70 -8.70
N VAL A 16 17.13 -8.09 -7.61
CA VAL A 16 16.30 -7.17 -6.81
C VAL A 16 17.15 -6.11 -6.13
N MET A 17 18.27 -6.48 -5.51
CA MET A 17 19.16 -5.53 -4.86
C MET A 17 19.94 -4.67 -5.86
N ARG A 18 20.23 -5.19 -7.07
CA ARG A 18 20.76 -4.40 -8.16
C ARG A 18 19.78 -3.31 -8.61
N LEU A 19 18.48 -3.63 -8.66
CA LEU A 19 17.44 -2.64 -8.90
C LEU A 19 17.41 -1.58 -7.80
N ALA A 20 17.50 -1.99 -6.52
CA ALA A 20 17.58 -1.06 -5.39
C ALA A 20 18.80 -0.14 -5.45
N GLU A 21 19.95 -0.67 -5.86
CA GLU A 21 21.19 0.11 -6.07
C GLU A 21 21.03 1.13 -7.21
N ARG A 22 20.48 0.69 -8.35
CA ARG A 22 20.22 1.58 -9.51
C ARG A 22 19.22 2.70 -9.18
N ALA A 23 18.23 2.42 -8.36
CA ALA A 23 17.29 3.41 -7.83
C ALA A 23 17.87 4.20 -6.65
N GLY A 24 19.16 4.08 -6.35
CA GLY A 24 19.89 4.91 -5.42
C GLY A 24 19.61 4.68 -3.93
N LEU A 25 19.03 3.53 -3.51
CA LEU A 25 18.61 3.30 -2.12
C LEU A 25 19.73 3.57 -1.11
N GLY A 26 20.90 2.97 -1.32
CA GLY A 26 22.06 3.14 -0.43
C GLY A 26 22.58 4.57 -0.43
N GLN A 27 22.73 5.17 -1.59
CA GLN A 27 23.21 6.54 -1.76
C GLN A 27 22.27 7.56 -1.09
N LEU A 28 20.96 7.44 -1.30
CA LEU A 28 19.96 8.29 -0.64
C LEU A 28 20.03 8.17 0.89
N ALA A 29 20.24 6.96 1.41
CA ALA A 29 20.36 6.76 2.84
C ALA A 29 21.66 7.37 3.41
N ASP A 30 22.80 7.21 2.74
CA ASP A 30 24.07 7.81 3.17
C ASP A 30 24.04 9.34 3.12
N GLN A 31 23.34 9.93 2.14
CA GLN A 31 23.24 11.38 1.99
C GLN A 31 22.26 12.05 2.96
N HIS A 32 21.18 11.37 3.32
CA HIS A 32 20.04 12.02 3.98
C HIS A 32 19.69 11.48 5.37
N LEU A 33 20.29 10.39 5.82
CA LEU A 33 20.02 9.80 7.12
C LEU A 33 21.14 10.13 8.11
N THR A 34 20.82 10.95 9.11
CA THR A 34 21.81 11.51 10.05
C THR A 34 21.78 10.83 11.44
N VAL A 35 21.59 9.49 11.49
CA VAL A 35 21.70 8.74 12.75
C VAL A 35 23.11 8.90 13.32
N PRO A 36 23.26 9.13 14.65
CA PRO A 36 24.56 9.38 15.27
C PRO A 36 25.64 8.34 14.93
N THR A 37 26.88 8.80 14.79
CA THR A 37 27.99 8.14 14.10
C THR A 37 28.40 6.76 14.62
N ASP A 38 28.29 6.48 15.92
CA ASP A 38 28.64 5.18 16.48
C ASP A 38 27.72 4.05 15.94
N LYS A 39 26.45 4.38 15.66
CA LYS A 39 25.44 3.45 15.14
C LYS A 39 24.97 3.78 13.74
N GLY A 40 25.12 5.04 13.31
CA GLY A 40 24.75 5.56 11.99
C GLY A 40 25.76 5.33 10.89
N ALA A 41 27.03 5.01 11.20
CA ALA A 41 28.05 4.75 10.20
C ALA A 41 27.59 3.75 9.13
N ASN A 42 27.84 4.05 7.83
CA ASN A 42 27.41 3.26 6.68
C ASN A 42 25.88 3.04 6.65
N ALA A 43 25.12 4.10 6.84
CA ALA A 43 23.64 4.04 6.90
C ALA A 43 23.05 3.36 5.65
N GLY A 44 23.58 3.65 4.45
CA GLY A 44 23.15 3.04 3.20
C GLY A 44 23.28 1.53 3.18
N LEU A 45 24.40 0.99 3.66
CA LEU A 45 24.59 -0.47 3.73
C LEU A 45 23.66 -1.13 4.76
N LYS A 46 23.37 -0.47 5.88
CA LYS A 46 22.44 -0.99 6.89
C LYS A 46 20.99 -0.97 6.40
N VAL A 47 20.58 0.10 5.74
CA VAL A 47 19.27 0.21 5.09
C VAL A 47 19.14 -0.86 4.00
N ALA A 48 20.13 -1.00 3.12
CA ALA A 48 20.13 -2.03 2.08
C ALA A 48 20.08 -3.45 2.68
N SER A 49 20.81 -3.73 3.77
CA SER A 49 20.77 -5.03 4.46
C SER A 49 19.38 -5.32 5.05
N LEU A 50 18.73 -4.34 5.69
CA LEU A 50 17.39 -4.49 6.24
C LEU A 50 16.35 -4.74 5.12
N VAL A 51 16.40 -3.97 4.05
CA VAL A 51 15.50 -4.15 2.89
C VAL A 51 15.73 -5.51 2.22
N ALA A 52 16.99 -5.93 2.02
CA ALA A 52 17.32 -7.23 1.44
C ALA A 52 16.77 -8.39 2.30
N GLY A 53 16.93 -8.31 3.62
CA GLY A 53 16.36 -9.29 4.55
C GLY A 53 14.84 -9.37 4.45
N MET A 54 14.16 -8.22 4.43
CA MET A 54 12.69 -8.16 4.28
C MET A 54 12.23 -8.74 2.93
N VAL A 55 12.91 -8.44 1.84
CA VAL A 55 12.63 -9.03 0.51
C VAL A 55 12.82 -10.55 0.56
N ALA A 56 13.86 -11.02 1.26
CA ALA A 56 14.11 -12.47 1.46
C ALA A 56 13.13 -13.14 2.44
N GLY A 57 12.30 -12.36 3.15
CA GLY A 57 11.27 -12.90 4.03
C GLY A 57 11.48 -12.69 5.51
N ALA A 58 12.52 -11.96 5.91
CA ALA A 58 12.70 -11.58 7.30
C ALA A 58 11.57 -10.69 7.80
N ASP A 59 10.93 -11.06 8.89
CA ASP A 59 9.90 -10.31 9.59
C ASP A 59 10.32 -9.90 11.02
N SER A 60 11.50 -10.33 11.42
CA SER A 60 12.16 -9.98 12.68
C SER A 60 13.62 -9.56 12.46
N ILE A 61 14.25 -9.04 13.51
CA ILE A 61 15.68 -8.67 13.46
C ILE A 61 16.56 -9.93 13.37
N ASP A 62 16.18 -11.00 14.04
CA ASP A 62 16.97 -12.22 14.07
C ASP A 62 16.98 -12.92 12.71
N ASP A 63 15.88 -12.83 11.95
CA ASP A 63 15.77 -13.37 10.60
C ASP A 63 16.69 -12.69 9.59
N MET A 64 17.23 -11.51 9.90
CA MET A 64 18.25 -10.88 9.06
C MET A 64 19.49 -11.76 8.89
N ALA A 65 19.66 -12.80 9.74
CA ALA A 65 20.68 -13.82 9.59
C ALA A 65 20.55 -14.63 8.28
N VAL A 66 19.36 -14.63 7.63
CA VAL A 66 19.13 -15.27 6.33
C VAL A 66 20.09 -14.80 5.24
N LEU A 67 20.64 -13.59 5.37
CA LEU A 67 21.60 -13.04 4.42
C LEU A 67 23.05 -13.49 4.67
N ARG A 68 23.34 -14.27 5.72
CA ARG A 68 24.69 -14.52 6.22
C ARG A 68 25.14 -15.97 6.16
N HIS A 69 24.29 -16.90 5.73
CA HIS A 69 24.61 -18.32 5.66
C HIS A 69 25.14 -18.74 4.29
N GLY A 70 25.88 -19.81 4.24
CA GLY A 70 26.40 -20.44 3.02
C GLY A 70 27.10 -19.43 2.09
N GLY A 71 26.72 -19.46 0.83
CA GLY A 71 27.24 -18.56 -0.21
C GLY A 71 26.69 -17.15 -0.22
N MET A 72 25.69 -16.83 0.61
CA MET A 72 25.06 -15.50 0.63
C MET A 72 26.08 -14.38 0.88
N ALA A 73 27.04 -14.59 1.80
CA ALA A 73 28.08 -13.61 2.10
C ALA A 73 29.07 -13.38 0.93
N LYS A 74 29.11 -14.27 -0.07
CA LYS A 74 29.91 -14.10 -1.29
C LYS A 74 29.19 -13.24 -2.33
N LEU A 75 27.85 -13.20 -2.29
CA LEU A 75 27.01 -12.39 -3.19
C LEU A 75 26.88 -10.95 -2.71
N PHE A 76 26.78 -10.78 -1.40
CA PHE A 76 26.53 -9.49 -0.77
C PHE A 76 27.68 -9.16 0.17
N SER A 77 28.56 -8.26 -0.24
CA SER A 77 29.62 -7.76 0.62
C SER A 77 29.05 -6.91 1.77
N ARG A 78 29.63 -7.04 2.97
CA ARG A 78 29.32 -6.17 4.12
C ARG A 78 27.90 -6.31 4.66
N ILE A 79 27.36 -7.52 4.73
CA ILE A 79 26.09 -7.76 5.43
C ILE A 79 26.30 -7.61 6.94
N TYR A 80 25.50 -6.74 7.54
CA TYR A 80 25.55 -6.49 8.98
C TYR A 80 24.87 -7.61 9.79
N ALA A 81 25.40 -7.86 10.98
CA ALA A 81 24.79 -8.80 11.94
C ALA A 81 23.44 -8.27 12.44
N PRO A 82 22.48 -9.16 12.76
CA PRO A 82 21.18 -8.77 13.32
C PRO A 82 21.30 -7.82 14.53
N SER A 83 22.23 -8.06 15.44
CA SER A 83 22.48 -7.19 16.60
C SER A 83 22.88 -5.75 16.21
N THR A 84 23.70 -5.60 15.18
CA THR A 84 24.10 -4.30 14.63
C THR A 84 22.91 -3.57 14.00
N LEU A 85 22.09 -4.29 13.21
CA LEU A 85 20.89 -3.73 12.58
C LEU A 85 19.85 -3.34 13.63
N GLY A 86 19.64 -4.17 14.64
CA GLY A 86 18.75 -3.85 15.76
C GLY A 86 19.23 -2.62 16.56
N SER A 87 20.53 -2.48 16.80
CA SER A 87 21.10 -1.31 17.47
C SER A 87 20.96 -0.04 16.62
N PHE A 88 21.15 -0.14 15.32
CA PHE A 88 20.93 0.95 14.37
C PHE A 88 19.49 1.45 14.42
N LEU A 89 18.49 0.55 14.35
CA LEU A 89 17.08 0.93 14.41
C LEU A 89 16.69 1.57 15.76
N ARG A 90 17.23 1.07 16.88
CA ARG A 90 16.97 1.66 18.21
C ARG A 90 17.57 3.06 18.40
N ALA A 91 18.51 3.45 17.57
CA ALA A 91 19.08 4.82 17.58
C ALA A 91 18.21 5.84 16.84
N PHE A 92 17.14 5.41 16.15
CA PHE A 92 16.25 6.33 15.43
C PHE A 92 15.46 7.22 16.39
N THR A 93 15.45 8.51 16.09
CA THR A 93 14.52 9.49 16.64
C THR A 93 13.40 9.76 15.65
N PHE A 94 12.41 10.55 16.05
CA PHE A 94 11.33 10.99 15.15
C PHE A 94 11.88 11.75 13.93
N GLY A 95 12.94 12.56 14.10
CA GLY A 95 13.60 13.26 12.99
C GLY A 95 14.16 12.28 11.96
N HIS A 96 14.84 11.22 12.40
CA HIS A 96 15.39 10.19 11.51
C HIS A 96 14.31 9.40 10.77
N ILE A 97 13.14 9.16 11.40
CA ILE A 97 11.99 8.54 10.71
C ILE A 97 11.52 9.45 9.57
N ARG A 98 11.45 10.76 9.79
CA ARG A 98 11.07 11.73 8.74
C ARG A 98 12.08 11.78 7.59
N GLN A 99 13.38 11.63 7.89
CA GLN A 99 14.41 11.51 6.87
C GLN A 99 14.23 10.21 6.06
N LEU A 100 13.97 9.10 6.73
CA LEU A 100 13.74 7.81 6.08
C LEU A 100 12.45 7.82 5.22
N ASP A 101 11.37 8.48 5.67
CA ASP A 101 10.17 8.74 4.86
C ASP A 101 10.51 9.49 3.56
N ALA A 102 11.36 10.51 3.67
CA ALA A 102 11.78 11.30 2.52
C ALA A 102 12.67 10.49 1.56
N ILE A 103 13.51 9.60 2.09
CA ILE A 103 14.29 8.63 1.31
C ILE A 103 13.37 7.67 0.58
N ALA A 104 12.38 7.09 1.26
CA ALA A 104 11.40 6.18 0.66
C ALA A 104 10.64 6.83 -0.51
N SER A 105 10.26 8.11 -0.36
CA SER A 105 9.56 8.86 -1.41
C SER A 105 10.45 9.17 -2.62
N ARG A 106 11.75 9.48 -2.43
CA ARG A 106 12.71 9.68 -3.53
C ARG A 106 13.01 8.36 -4.23
N PHE A 107 13.29 7.33 -3.45
CA PHE A 107 13.54 5.99 -3.96
C PHE A 107 12.37 5.47 -4.80
N LEU A 108 11.12 5.71 -4.39
CA LEU A 108 9.94 5.32 -5.17
C LEU A 108 9.89 6.06 -6.51
N LEU A 109 10.23 7.35 -6.55
CA LEU A 109 10.27 8.12 -7.80
C LEU A 109 11.27 7.51 -8.79
N ASP A 110 12.49 7.24 -8.33
CA ASP A 110 13.53 6.65 -9.16
C ASP A 110 13.15 5.22 -9.60
N LEU A 111 12.52 4.45 -8.69
CA LEU A 111 12.04 3.10 -8.98
C LEU A 111 10.93 3.10 -10.05
N VAL A 112 9.96 4.03 -9.98
CA VAL A 112 8.90 4.18 -11.00
C VAL A 112 9.51 4.54 -12.35
N GLY A 113 10.46 5.49 -12.39
CA GLY A 113 11.15 5.89 -13.60
C GLY A 113 11.92 4.75 -14.28
N LEU A 114 12.54 3.86 -13.47
CA LEU A 114 13.31 2.73 -13.99
C LEU A 114 12.46 1.55 -14.46
N THR A 115 11.23 1.40 -13.95
CA THR A 115 10.50 0.14 -14.09
C THR A 115 9.14 0.26 -14.76
N GLY A 116 8.62 1.47 -14.90
CA GLY A 116 7.23 1.68 -15.35
C GLY A 116 6.20 1.11 -14.38
N LEU A 117 6.53 1.00 -13.09
CA LEU A 117 5.74 0.35 -12.02
C LEU A 117 4.29 0.84 -11.93
N LEU A 118 4.02 2.10 -12.27
CA LEU A 118 2.69 2.70 -12.29
C LEU A 118 2.10 2.85 -13.71
N GLY A 119 2.69 2.17 -14.70
CA GLY A 119 2.38 2.31 -16.11
C GLY A 119 3.02 3.56 -16.70
N ALA A 120 2.89 3.74 -18.02
CA ALA A 120 3.28 4.98 -18.67
C ALA A 120 2.22 6.04 -18.38
N ALA A 121 2.28 6.67 -17.22
CA ALA A 121 1.48 7.85 -16.93
C ALA A 121 1.99 8.97 -17.84
N SER A 122 1.21 9.34 -18.82
CA SER A 122 1.48 10.48 -19.68
C SER A 122 1.40 11.76 -18.85
N ILE A 123 2.45 12.54 -18.86
CA ILE A 123 2.76 13.63 -17.93
C ILE A 123 1.75 14.82 -18.00
N THR A 124 0.77 14.79 -18.90
CA THR A 124 -0.09 15.97 -19.21
C THR A 124 -1.51 15.58 -19.61
N ARG A 125 -2.26 14.88 -18.72
CA ARG A 125 -3.64 14.54 -19.06
C ARG A 125 -4.61 14.94 -17.97
N THR A 126 -5.75 15.53 -18.34
CA THR A 126 -6.94 15.66 -17.50
C THR A 126 -7.48 14.27 -17.15
N ALA A 127 -8.42 14.17 -16.20
CA ALA A 127 -9.02 12.89 -15.87
C ALA A 127 -9.71 12.23 -17.09
N GLU A 128 -10.32 13.01 -17.96
CA GLU A 128 -10.94 12.56 -19.22
C GLU A 128 -9.90 11.97 -20.18
N GLU A 129 -8.81 12.71 -20.45
CA GLU A 129 -7.73 12.28 -21.34
C GLU A 129 -6.96 11.07 -20.79
N GLN A 130 -6.96 10.88 -19.45
CA GLN A 130 -6.35 9.77 -18.74
C GLN A 130 -7.21 8.49 -18.78
N GLY A 131 -8.51 8.61 -19.15
CA GLY A 131 -9.48 7.55 -18.98
C GLY A 131 -9.80 7.26 -17.51
N GLY A 132 -9.75 8.30 -16.64
CA GLY A 132 -10.06 8.23 -15.22
C GLY A 132 -8.99 8.84 -14.31
N TYR A 133 -9.15 8.65 -13.01
CA TYR A 133 -8.26 9.15 -11.96
C TYR A 133 -7.14 8.16 -11.63
N ALA A 134 -5.99 8.69 -11.23
CA ALA A 134 -5.07 7.94 -10.39
C ALA A 134 -5.69 7.81 -8.98
N LEU A 135 -5.74 6.60 -8.46
CA LEU A 135 -6.47 6.31 -7.22
C LEU A 135 -5.50 6.30 -6.05
N VAL A 136 -5.78 7.10 -5.03
CA VAL A 136 -5.07 7.10 -3.75
C VAL A 136 -5.99 6.54 -2.69
N ASP A 137 -5.64 5.37 -2.16
CA ASP A 137 -6.40 4.72 -1.09
C ASP A 137 -5.75 4.98 0.26
N VAL A 138 -6.55 5.37 1.25
CA VAL A 138 -6.08 5.64 2.61
C VAL A 138 -6.84 4.78 3.61
N ASP A 139 -6.10 3.98 4.36
CA ASP A 139 -6.67 3.14 5.41
C ASP A 139 -5.64 2.83 6.50
N ASP A 140 -6.12 2.32 7.64
CA ASP A 140 -5.26 1.93 8.75
C ASP A 140 -5.49 0.50 9.21
N THR A 141 -4.42 -0.12 9.67
CA THR A 141 -4.49 -1.48 10.18
C THR A 141 -3.72 -1.62 11.49
N VAL A 142 -4.22 -2.49 12.37
CA VAL A 142 -3.50 -2.85 13.60
C VAL A 142 -2.57 -4.02 13.31
N VAL A 143 -1.29 -3.81 13.60
CA VAL A 143 -0.28 -4.88 13.63
C VAL A 143 -0.21 -5.39 15.07
N GLU A 144 -0.61 -6.63 15.26
CA GLU A 144 -0.64 -7.26 16.57
C GLU A 144 0.74 -7.33 17.20
N VAL A 145 0.82 -7.13 18.50
CA VAL A 145 2.05 -7.27 19.27
C VAL A 145 1.81 -8.05 20.55
N HIS A 146 2.70 -8.99 20.80
CA HIS A 146 2.72 -9.78 22.02
C HIS A 146 3.68 -9.18 23.06
N GLY A 147 3.42 -9.44 24.34
CA GLY A 147 4.21 -8.91 25.44
C GLY A 147 3.87 -7.46 25.83
N TYR A 148 4.18 -7.09 27.07
CA TYR A 148 3.71 -5.83 27.68
C TYR A 148 4.67 -4.64 27.44
N ALA A 149 5.91 -4.90 27.10
CA ALA A 149 6.99 -3.90 27.07
C ALA A 149 7.11 -3.08 25.77
N LYS A 150 6.20 -3.26 24.80
CA LYS A 150 6.28 -2.50 23.54
C LYS A 150 5.69 -1.10 23.70
N GLN A 151 6.52 -0.09 23.49
CA GLN A 151 6.13 1.32 23.57
C GLN A 151 5.04 1.64 22.54
N GLY A 152 3.97 2.29 23.01
CA GLY A 152 2.86 2.72 22.17
C GLY A 152 1.84 1.62 21.85
N ALA A 153 2.07 0.37 22.26
CA ALA A 153 1.07 -0.68 22.11
C ALA A 153 -0.20 -0.37 22.91
N GLY A 154 -1.35 -0.66 22.31
CA GLY A 154 -2.66 -0.44 22.90
C GLY A 154 -3.72 -1.21 22.13
N PHE A 155 -4.94 -1.25 22.65
CA PHE A 155 -6.07 -1.89 21.99
C PHE A 155 -6.65 -0.98 20.91
N GLY A 156 -6.73 -1.47 19.67
CA GLY A 156 -7.44 -0.84 18.58
C GLY A 156 -8.96 -1.00 18.69
N TYR A 157 -9.70 -0.45 17.70
CA TYR A 157 -11.16 -0.61 17.62
C TYR A 157 -11.60 -2.08 17.50
N ASN A 158 -10.77 -2.92 16.91
CA ASN A 158 -10.96 -4.37 16.77
C ASN A 158 -10.58 -5.16 18.03
N ARG A 159 -10.29 -4.49 19.15
CA ARG A 159 -9.86 -5.08 20.44
C ARG A 159 -8.55 -5.89 20.36
N ILE A 160 -7.81 -5.81 19.25
CA ILE A 160 -6.48 -6.38 19.13
C ILE A 160 -5.48 -5.41 19.74
N ARG A 161 -4.60 -5.93 20.60
CA ARG A 161 -3.50 -5.15 21.17
C ARG A 161 -2.35 -5.07 20.17
N GLY A 162 -2.02 -3.88 19.71
CA GLY A 162 -1.03 -3.71 18.65
C GLY A 162 -0.47 -2.30 18.56
N LEU A 163 0.21 -2.06 17.44
CA LEU A 163 0.55 -0.74 16.93
C LEU A 163 -0.26 -0.51 15.64
N ASN A 164 -0.66 0.73 15.40
CA ASN A 164 -1.50 1.06 14.27
C ASN A 164 -0.64 1.61 13.12
N ALA A 165 -0.72 1.00 11.95
CA ALA A 165 -0.10 1.45 10.72
C ALA A 165 -1.15 2.13 9.84
N LEU A 166 -1.02 3.45 9.65
CA LEU A 166 -1.81 4.23 8.71
C LEU A 166 -1.04 4.32 7.40
N LEU A 167 -1.66 3.89 6.30
CA LEU A 167 -1.04 3.79 4.98
C LEU A 167 -1.82 4.58 3.94
N ALA A 168 -1.12 5.02 2.91
CA ALA A 168 -1.72 5.46 1.66
C ALA A 168 -1.03 4.77 0.49
N THR A 169 -1.82 4.22 -0.42
CA THR A 169 -1.35 3.61 -1.66
C THR A 169 -1.72 4.46 -2.85
N VAL A 170 -1.03 4.28 -3.97
CA VAL A 170 -1.44 4.80 -5.28
C VAL A 170 -1.49 3.66 -6.27
N SER A 171 -2.51 3.67 -7.12
CA SER A 171 -2.67 2.76 -8.25
C SER A 171 -3.25 3.50 -9.46
N THR A 172 -3.08 2.90 -10.63
CA THR A 172 -3.72 3.31 -11.88
C THR A 172 -4.58 2.15 -12.39
N THR A 173 -5.35 2.35 -13.44
CA THR A 173 -6.16 1.28 -14.06
C THR A 173 -5.31 0.08 -14.51
N THR A 174 -4.03 0.30 -14.80
CA THR A 174 -3.11 -0.72 -15.34
C THR A 174 -2.09 -1.24 -14.33
N SER A 175 -1.96 -0.61 -13.14
CA SER A 175 -0.94 -0.97 -12.15
C SER A 175 -1.50 -1.62 -10.89
N ALA A 176 -0.65 -2.39 -10.21
CA ALA A 176 -0.90 -2.78 -8.82
C ALA A 176 -0.65 -1.60 -7.87
N PRO A 177 -1.27 -1.60 -6.67
CA PRO A 177 -1.01 -0.56 -5.67
C PRO A 177 0.45 -0.55 -5.21
N VAL A 178 1.00 0.66 -5.06
CA VAL A 178 2.27 0.93 -4.36
C VAL A 178 2.03 1.87 -3.19
N ILE A 179 2.80 1.75 -2.13
CA ILE A 179 2.62 2.57 -0.93
C ILE A 179 3.41 3.87 -1.09
N VAL A 180 2.71 5.00 -0.97
CA VAL A 180 3.28 6.35 -1.17
C VAL A 180 3.44 7.16 0.10
N ALA A 181 2.71 6.80 1.18
CA ALA A 181 2.84 7.41 2.49
C ALA A 181 2.48 6.41 3.60
N GLN A 182 3.15 6.55 4.74
CA GLN A 182 2.94 5.67 5.89
C GLN A 182 3.17 6.41 7.21
N ARG A 183 2.49 5.95 8.28
CA ARG A 183 2.69 6.42 9.65
C ARG A 183 2.46 5.30 10.64
N LEU A 184 3.43 5.02 11.49
CA LEU A 184 3.18 4.22 12.69
C LEU A 184 2.55 5.10 13.76
N ARG A 185 1.49 4.60 14.39
CA ARG A 185 0.74 5.28 15.46
C ARG A 185 0.61 4.35 16.67
N LYS A 186 0.26 4.93 17.83
CA LYS A 186 -0.10 4.11 19.00
C LYS A 186 -1.31 3.24 18.68
N GLY A 187 -1.38 2.05 19.26
CA GLY A 187 -2.44 1.06 18.96
C GLY A 187 -3.86 1.57 19.23
N GLY A 188 -4.07 2.36 20.26
CA GLY A 188 -5.37 2.99 20.55
C GLY A 188 -5.65 4.29 19.78
N SER A 189 -4.91 4.57 18.70
CA SER A 189 -5.17 5.78 17.89
C SER A 189 -6.46 5.62 17.09
N ALA A 190 -7.34 6.63 17.17
CA ALA A 190 -8.49 6.71 16.28
C ALA A 190 -8.04 6.92 14.83
N SER A 191 -8.74 6.34 13.86
CA SER A 191 -8.40 6.37 12.42
C SER A 191 -8.15 7.78 11.87
N PRO A 192 -8.94 8.83 12.20
CA PRO A 192 -8.71 10.19 11.69
C PRO A 192 -7.42 10.85 12.19
N ARG A 193 -6.81 10.32 13.26
CA ARG A 193 -5.62 10.94 13.86
C ARG A 193 -4.43 10.87 12.90
N GLY A 194 -3.97 12.03 12.44
CA GLY A 194 -2.86 12.15 11.50
C GLY A 194 -3.21 11.97 10.04
N ALA A 195 -4.47 11.65 9.71
CA ALA A 195 -4.95 11.48 8.33
C ALA A 195 -4.73 12.73 7.48
N LYS A 196 -5.04 13.93 8.00
CA LYS A 196 -4.79 15.20 7.30
C LYS A 196 -3.39 15.29 6.69
N ARG A 197 -2.37 14.96 7.48
CA ARG A 197 -0.98 15.05 7.03
C ARG A 197 -0.62 13.90 6.09
N LEU A 198 -1.08 12.69 6.39
CA LEU A 198 -0.81 11.55 5.52
C LEU A 198 -1.40 11.74 4.13
N VAL A 199 -2.65 12.22 4.05
CA VAL A 199 -3.33 12.52 2.78
C VAL A 199 -2.57 13.59 1.99
N ALA A 200 -2.15 14.68 2.62
CA ALA A 200 -1.36 15.71 1.96
C ALA A 200 -0.01 15.17 1.45
N ASP A 201 0.68 14.36 2.27
CA ASP A 201 1.93 13.70 1.87
C ASP A 201 1.66 12.71 0.70
N ALA A 202 0.54 11.97 0.71
CA ALA A 202 0.18 10.98 -0.31
C ALA A 202 -0.16 11.63 -1.65
N VAL A 203 -0.99 12.68 -1.68
CA VAL A 203 -1.33 13.41 -2.90
C VAL A 203 -0.07 14.03 -3.52
N LYS A 204 0.79 14.63 -2.70
CA LYS A 204 2.08 15.17 -3.16
C LYS A 204 2.98 14.07 -3.73
N ALA A 205 3.04 12.90 -3.10
CA ALA A 205 3.84 11.77 -3.58
C ALA A 205 3.27 11.20 -4.88
N ALA A 206 1.95 11.02 -4.99
CA ALA A 206 1.27 10.57 -6.20
C ALA A 206 1.60 11.48 -7.40
N ARG A 207 1.50 12.80 -7.23
CA ARG A 207 1.85 13.76 -8.28
C ARG A 207 3.33 13.78 -8.62
N ARG A 208 4.20 13.50 -7.65
CA ARG A 208 5.64 13.41 -7.92
C ARG A 208 5.97 12.23 -8.81
N VAL A 209 5.31 11.07 -8.61
CA VAL A 209 5.61 9.84 -9.36
C VAL A 209 4.83 9.71 -10.66
N LEU A 210 3.65 10.34 -10.78
CA LEU A 210 2.78 10.25 -11.95
C LEU A 210 2.78 11.53 -12.81
N GLY A 211 3.36 12.61 -12.30
CA GLY A 211 3.36 13.92 -12.95
C GLY A 211 2.44 14.94 -12.25
N PRO A 212 2.78 16.24 -12.31
CA PRO A 212 2.09 17.29 -11.55
C PRO A 212 0.65 17.52 -12.00
N ALA A 213 0.32 17.23 -13.26
CA ALA A 213 -0.99 17.43 -13.86
C ALA A 213 -1.93 16.22 -13.68
N VAL A 214 -1.46 15.11 -13.09
CA VAL A 214 -2.29 13.91 -12.93
C VAL A 214 -3.55 14.21 -12.10
N ALA A 215 -4.71 13.79 -12.61
CA ALA A 215 -5.96 13.82 -11.86
C ALA A 215 -5.92 12.71 -10.78
N VAL A 216 -6.12 13.09 -9.54
CA VAL A 216 -6.07 12.18 -8.38
C VAL A 216 -7.43 12.14 -7.69
N LEU A 217 -7.90 10.93 -7.40
CA LEU A 217 -9.06 10.67 -6.54
C LEU A 217 -8.59 9.96 -5.27
N VAL A 218 -8.83 10.57 -4.11
CA VAL A 218 -8.53 9.97 -2.81
C VAL A 218 -9.76 9.24 -2.29
N ARG A 219 -9.62 7.92 -2.04
CA ARG A 219 -10.69 7.08 -1.52
C ARG A 219 -10.42 6.74 -0.05
N MET A 220 -11.46 6.79 0.77
CA MET A 220 -11.36 6.57 2.22
C MET A 220 -12.64 5.91 2.75
N ASP A 221 -12.51 5.20 3.86
CA ASP A 221 -13.66 4.68 4.60
C ASP A 221 -14.35 5.76 5.46
N SER A 222 -15.44 5.38 6.14
CA SER A 222 -16.25 6.29 6.96
C SER A 222 -15.53 6.81 8.21
N ALA A 223 -14.48 6.15 8.66
CA ALA A 223 -13.68 6.62 9.80
C ALA A 223 -12.90 7.89 9.45
N PHE A 224 -12.60 8.09 8.17
CA PHE A 224 -11.90 9.29 7.68
C PHE A 224 -12.85 10.40 7.20
N TYR A 225 -14.18 10.19 7.21
CA TYR A 225 -15.14 11.23 6.87
C TYR A 225 -15.10 12.35 7.91
N GLY A 226 -14.22 13.29 7.68
CA GLY A 226 -14.01 14.43 8.57
C GLY A 226 -13.41 15.63 7.84
N ARG A 227 -13.82 16.83 8.27
CA ARG A 227 -13.41 18.10 7.68
C ARG A 227 -11.91 18.18 7.37
N SER A 228 -11.07 17.83 8.35
CA SER A 228 -9.62 18.00 8.21
C SER A 228 -8.99 17.11 7.13
N ALA A 229 -9.52 15.91 6.92
CA ALA A 229 -9.02 14.99 5.88
C ALA A 229 -9.53 15.44 4.50
N VAL A 230 -10.84 15.69 4.36
CA VAL A 230 -11.43 16.11 3.09
C VAL A 230 -10.83 17.43 2.59
N HIS A 231 -10.70 18.44 3.45
CA HIS A 231 -10.04 19.69 3.06
C HIS A 231 -8.56 19.52 2.69
N ALA A 232 -7.86 18.56 3.30
CA ALA A 232 -6.47 18.26 2.91
C ALA A 232 -6.37 17.65 1.51
N VAL A 233 -7.35 16.80 1.12
CA VAL A 233 -7.46 16.29 -0.25
C VAL A 233 -7.65 17.45 -1.24
N LEU A 234 -8.67 18.28 -0.99
CA LEU A 234 -9.02 19.40 -1.87
C LEU A 234 -7.91 20.46 -1.97
N ALA A 235 -7.27 20.79 -0.85
CA ALA A 235 -6.12 21.70 -0.82
C ALA A 235 -4.93 21.14 -1.61
N GLY A 236 -4.81 19.81 -1.72
CA GLY A 236 -3.88 19.14 -2.63
C GLY A 236 -4.32 19.18 -4.10
N GLY A 237 -5.50 19.72 -4.44
CA GLY A 237 -6.07 19.73 -5.77
C GLY A 237 -6.52 18.35 -6.26
N ALA A 238 -6.83 17.42 -5.35
CA ALA A 238 -7.36 16.10 -5.66
C ALA A 238 -8.86 16.03 -5.39
N ALA A 239 -9.57 15.14 -6.06
CA ALA A 239 -10.93 14.80 -5.75
C ALA A 239 -11.01 13.81 -4.58
N VAL A 240 -12.12 13.78 -3.87
CA VAL A 240 -12.37 12.89 -2.74
C VAL A 240 -13.53 11.94 -3.02
N SER A 241 -13.42 10.71 -2.54
CA SER A 241 -14.50 9.73 -2.45
C SER A 241 -14.42 9.06 -1.08
N VAL A 242 -15.39 9.34 -0.20
CA VAL A 242 -15.32 8.90 1.19
C VAL A 242 -16.68 8.39 1.66
N THR A 243 -16.70 7.17 2.24
CA THR A 243 -17.92 6.60 2.82
C THR A 243 -18.45 7.54 3.91
N VAL A 244 -19.77 7.79 3.91
CA VAL A 244 -20.43 8.56 4.96
C VAL A 244 -21.10 7.65 5.97
N ARG A 245 -21.26 8.14 7.21
CA ARG A 245 -22.03 7.43 8.23
C ARG A 245 -23.52 7.60 7.98
N MET A 246 -24.28 6.54 8.10
CA MET A 246 -25.73 6.52 7.91
C MET A 246 -26.44 7.15 9.12
N ASP A 247 -26.19 8.43 9.35
CA ASP A 247 -26.87 9.23 10.37
C ASP A 247 -28.28 9.70 9.91
N LYS A 248 -29.00 10.37 10.81
CA LYS A 248 -30.36 10.87 10.51
C LYS A 248 -30.42 11.80 9.30
N ARG A 249 -29.38 12.63 9.10
CA ARG A 249 -29.31 13.59 8.01
C ARG A 249 -29.11 12.88 6.68
N ILE A 250 -28.15 11.96 6.61
CA ILE A 250 -27.90 11.17 5.39
C ILE A 250 -29.14 10.37 5.03
N LYS A 251 -29.79 9.71 6.02
CA LYS A 251 -31.05 8.98 5.78
C LYS A 251 -32.16 9.89 5.25
N ALA A 252 -32.30 11.12 5.79
CA ALA A 252 -33.28 12.08 5.30
C ALA A 252 -32.97 12.53 3.85
N THR A 253 -31.68 12.74 3.52
CA THR A 253 -31.27 13.05 2.15
C THR A 253 -31.58 11.86 1.20
N ILE A 254 -31.27 10.64 1.59
CA ILE A 254 -31.59 9.45 0.78
C ILE A 254 -33.11 9.31 0.52
N ALA A 255 -33.92 9.64 1.50
CA ALA A 255 -35.37 9.57 1.39
C ALA A 255 -35.98 10.60 0.38
N THR A 256 -35.20 11.55 -0.09
CA THR A 256 -35.61 12.51 -1.13
C THR A 256 -35.22 12.06 -2.55
N ILE A 257 -34.57 10.92 -2.70
CA ILE A 257 -34.25 10.36 -4.02
C ILE A 257 -35.52 9.75 -4.62
N ASP A 258 -35.90 10.22 -5.80
CA ASP A 258 -37.09 9.73 -6.49
C ASP A 258 -36.93 8.26 -6.91
N ASP A 259 -38.04 7.52 -6.95
CA ASP A 259 -38.00 6.08 -7.24
C ASP A 259 -37.52 5.74 -8.65
N ASP A 260 -37.64 6.64 -9.60
CA ASP A 260 -37.18 6.52 -10.97
C ASP A 260 -35.71 6.91 -11.18
N ALA A 261 -35.06 7.52 -10.18
CA ALA A 261 -33.64 7.90 -10.21
C ALA A 261 -32.68 6.72 -9.99
N TRP A 262 -33.20 5.55 -9.62
CA TRP A 262 -32.37 4.38 -9.31
C TRP A 262 -32.00 3.60 -10.56
N THR A 263 -30.70 3.44 -10.79
CA THR A 263 -30.14 2.63 -11.88
C THR A 263 -29.73 1.27 -11.36
N MET A 264 -30.25 0.20 -11.98
CA MET A 264 -29.87 -1.18 -11.64
C MET A 264 -28.43 -1.46 -12.10
N ILE A 265 -27.65 -2.09 -11.23
CA ILE A 265 -26.30 -2.57 -11.53
C ILE A 265 -26.21 -4.07 -11.26
N GLU A 266 -25.45 -4.77 -12.09
CA GLU A 266 -25.10 -6.17 -11.90
C GLU A 266 -23.63 -6.29 -11.52
N TYR A 267 -23.32 -7.17 -10.58
CA TYR A 267 -21.94 -7.50 -10.26
C TYR A 267 -21.45 -8.57 -11.23
N THR A 268 -20.20 -8.43 -11.68
CA THR A 268 -19.55 -9.46 -12.54
C THR A 268 -19.52 -10.82 -11.84
N ASP A 269 -19.28 -10.81 -10.51
CA ASP A 269 -19.37 -11.96 -9.64
C ASP A 269 -20.24 -11.58 -8.45
N ALA A 270 -21.08 -12.52 -7.98
CA ALA A 270 -21.87 -12.29 -6.78
C ALA A 270 -20.97 -12.02 -5.57
N VAL A 271 -21.32 -11.02 -4.76
CA VAL A 271 -20.58 -10.66 -3.55
C VAL A 271 -21.29 -11.29 -2.34
N PHE A 272 -20.56 -12.05 -1.53
CA PHE A 272 -21.11 -12.57 -0.29
C PHE A 272 -21.26 -11.45 0.74
N ASP A 273 -22.45 -11.26 1.23
CA ASP A 273 -22.76 -10.27 2.26
C ASP A 273 -22.80 -10.96 3.63
N GLU A 274 -21.81 -10.66 4.46
CA GLU A 274 -21.66 -11.30 5.79
C GLU A 274 -22.84 -10.97 6.73
N ASP A 275 -23.41 -9.77 6.63
CA ASP A 275 -24.50 -9.34 7.50
C ASP A 275 -25.81 -10.09 7.20
N SER A 276 -26.10 -10.35 5.92
CA SER A 276 -27.31 -11.10 5.52
C SER A 276 -27.07 -12.59 5.31
N GLY A 277 -25.80 -13.02 5.21
CA GLY A 277 -25.41 -14.39 4.89
C GLY A 277 -25.84 -14.82 3.47
N CYS A 278 -26.02 -13.88 2.55
CA CYS A 278 -26.51 -14.12 1.20
C CYS A 278 -25.53 -13.64 0.15
N TRP A 279 -25.55 -14.28 -1.03
CA TRP A 279 -24.84 -13.79 -2.20
C TRP A 279 -25.69 -12.73 -2.91
N ILE A 280 -25.07 -11.56 -3.16
CA ILE A 280 -25.68 -10.42 -3.83
C ILE A 280 -25.10 -10.31 -5.23
N SER A 281 -25.95 -10.39 -6.25
CA SER A 281 -25.57 -10.23 -7.66
C SER A 281 -26.06 -8.92 -8.27
N ARG A 282 -27.01 -8.24 -7.61
CA ARG A 282 -27.66 -7.02 -8.10
C ARG A 282 -27.77 -5.99 -7.00
N ALA A 283 -27.65 -4.73 -7.40
CA ALA A 283 -27.92 -3.58 -6.56
C ALA A 283 -28.51 -2.46 -7.41
N GLU A 284 -28.95 -1.41 -6.77
CA GLU A 284 -29.35 -0.18 -7.45
C GLU A 284 -28.53 0.98 -6.92
N VAL A 285 -28.18 1.92 -7.81
CA VAL A 285 -27.42 3.12 -7.46
C VAL A 285 -28.17 4.37 -7.91
N ALA A 286 -28.06 5.41 -7.10
CA ALA A 286 -28.57 6.74 -7.41
C ALA A 286 -27.61 7.79 -6.88
N GLU A 287 -27.75 9.02 -7.32
CA GLU A 287 -27.00 10.15 -6.79
C GLU A 287 -27.90 11.34 -6.49
N ILE A 288 -27.41 12.17 -5.59
CA ILE A 288 -28.06 13.44 -5.27
C ILE A 288 -26.99 14.47 -4.91
N ASP A 289 -27.21 15.73 -5.31
CA ASP A 289 -26.34 16.82 -4.91
C ASP A 289 -26.32 16.97 -3.38
N CYS A 290 -25.14 17.12 -2.85
CA CYS A 290 -24.93 17.16 -1.41
C CYS A 290 -23.83 18.16 -1.05
N VAL A 291 -24.05 18.89 0.06
CA VAL A 291 -23.01 19.72 0.66
C VAL A 291 -22.50 19.04 1.92
N ALA A 292 -21.27 18.53 1.86
CA ALA A 292 -20.62 17.99 3.05
C ALA A 292 -20.32 19.12 4.05
N PHE A 293 -20.41 18.77 5.35
CA PHE A 293 -20.16 19.68 6.48
C PHE A 293 -21.07 20.92 6.55
N ALA A 294 -22.30 20.86 6.00
CA ALA A 294 -23.24 21.98 5.97
C ALA A 294 -23.69 22.48 7.37
N ALA A 295 -23.44 21.70 8.46
CA ALA A 295 -23.63 22.15 9.83
C ALA A 295 -22.45 23.00 10.37
N GLN A 296 -21.37 23.13 9.59
CA GLN A 296 -20.19 23.92 9.91
C GLN A 296 -20.29 25.33 9.27
N PRO A 297 -19.38 26.25 9.60
CA PRO A 297 -19.32 27.55 8.90
C PRO A 297 -19.21 27.38 7.37
N LYS A 298 -19.77 28.32 6.61
CA LYS A 298 -19.80 28.28 5.12
C LYS A 298 -18.41 28.02 4.49
N ALA A 299 -17.34 28.51 5.10
CA ALA A 299 -15.98 28.29 4.62
C ALA A 299 -15.53 26.82 4.66
N ASP A 300 -16.23 26.00 5.42
CA ASP A 300 -15.96 24.54 5.56
C ASP A 300 -16.90 23.70 4.68
N HIS A 301 -17.88 24.32 4.01
CA HIS A 301 -18.82 23.62 3.13
C HIS A 301 -18.09 23.07 1.90
N VAL A 302 -18.34 21.83 1.57
CA VAL A 302 -17.81 21.16 0.38
C VAL A 302 -18.99 20.69 -0.48
N PRO A 303 -19.25 21.34 -1.61
CA PRO A 303 -20.25 20.84 -2.57
C PRO A 303 -19.72 19.58 -3.26
N GLY A 304 -20.62 18.68 -3.61
CA GLY A 304 -20.32 17.43 -4.30
C GLY A 304 -21.58 16.58 -4.43
N ARG A 305 -21.39 15.29 -4.68
CA ARG A 305 -22.45 14.31 -4.87
C ARG A 305 -22.46 13.30 -3.75
N LEU A 306 -23.64 12.91 -3.29
CA LEU A 306 -23.86 11.72 -2.46
C LEU A 306 -24.28 10.58 -3.40
N ILE A 307 -23.42 9.61 -3.57
CA ILE A 307 -23.75 8.40 -4.31
C ILE A 307 -24.29 7.39 -3.31
N VAL A 308 -25.44 6.82 -3.62
CA VAL A 308 -26.15 5.88 -2.75
C VAL A 308 -26.35 4.57 -3.51
N ARG A 309 -25.96 3.48 -2.87
CA ARG A 309 -26.26 2.12 -3.33
C ARG A 309 -27.25 1.48 -2.38
N ARG A 310 -28.32 0.88 -2.93
CA ARG A 310 -29.27 0.09 -2.18
C ARG A 310 -29.23 -1.39 -2.59
N ILE A 311 -29.28 -2.27 -1.62
CA ILE A 311 -29.34 -3.71 -1.81
C ILE A 311 -30.54 -4.25 -1.03
N PRO A 312 -31.22 -5.31 -1.50
CA PRO A 312 -32.35 -5.90 -0.76
C PRO A 312 -31.93 -6.33 0.65
N ASP A 313 -32.70 -5.94 1.66
CA ASP A 313 -32.51 -6.47 3.02
C ASP A 313 -33.21 -7.84 3.15
N PHE A 314 -32.49 -8.90 2.87
CA PHE A 314 -33.01 -10.25 2.93
C PHE A 314 -33.44 -10.67 4.34
N GLN A 315 -32.93 -10.05 5.40
CA GLN A 315 -33.42 -10.33 6.76
C GLN A 315 -34.77 -9.67 7.01
N ALA A 316 -35.01 -8.48 6.51
CA ALA A 316 -36.29 -7.81 6.56
C ALA A 316 -37.33 -8.58 5.72
N VAL A 317 -36.96 -9.06 4.52
CA VAL A 317 -37.80 -9.91 3.67
C VAL A 317 -38.20 -11.22 4.39
N LYS A 318 -37.24 -11.90 5.03
CA LYS A 318 -37.51 -13.13 5.80
C LYS A 318 -38.44 -12.87 7.00
N ARG A 319 -38.24 -11.77 7.73
CA ARG A 319 -39.13 -11.39 8.86
C ARG A 319 -40.55 -11.11 8.41
N ARG A 320 -40.70 -10.39 7.28
CA ARG A 320 -42.02 -10.11 6.69
C ARG A 320 -42.71 -11.38 6.20
N ALA A 321 -41.99 -12.31 5.57
CA ALA A 321 -42.52 -13.62 5.17
C ALA A 321 -42.91 -14.48 6.37
N ALA A 322 -42.35 -14.26 7.56
CA ALA A 322 -42.68 -14.91 8.81
C ALA A 322 -43.84 -14.23 9.58
N GLY A 323 -44.54 -13.24 8.97
CA GLY A 323 -45.67 -12.54 9.58
C GLY A 323 -45.30 -11.50 10.64
N GLN A 324 -44.04 -11.14 10.74
CA GLN A 324 -43.57 -10.03 11.58
C GLN A 324 -43.65 -8.72 10.78
N ASP A 325 -44.57 -7.85 11.21
CA ASP A 325 -44.73 -6.53 10.59
C ASP A 325 -43.44 -5.72 10.72
N THR A 326 -42.70 -5.52 9.60
CA THR A 326 -41.60 -4.60 9.55
C THR A 326 -42.06 -3.32 8.88
N LEU A 327 -42.28 -2.29 9.69
CA LEU A 327 -42.62 -0.94 9.24
C LEU A 327 -41.49 -0.24 8.50
N PHE A 328 -40.36 -0.91 8.26
CA PHE A 328 -39.11 -0.31 7.76
C PHE A 328 -38.56 -1.06 6.56
N ASP A 329 -37.95 -0.28 5.71
CA ASP A 329 -37.40 -0.50 4.40
C ASP A 329 -36.87 -1.89 4.09
N LEU A 330 -37.32 -2.42 2.96
CA LEU A 330 -36.81 -3.65 2.32
C LEU A 330 -35.38 -3.47 1.77
N TRP A 331 -34.76 -2.32 2.03
CA TRP A 331 -33.47 -1.93 1.46
C TRP A 331 -32.43 -1.61 2.53
N ARG A 332 -31.22 -2.07 2.32
CA ARG A 332 -30.02 -1.65 3.04
C ARG A 332 -29.23 -0.68 2.17
N PHE A 333 -28.89 0.47 2.74
CA PHE A 333 -28.22 1.56 2.01
C PHE A 333 -26.75 1.65 2.38
N HIS A 334 -25.91 1.90 1.37
CA HIS A 334 -24.52 2.29 1.49
C HIS A 334 -24.34 3.61 0.76
N ALA A 335 -23.70 4.59 1.38
CA ALA A 335 -23.54 5.88 0.77
C ALA A 335 -22.11 6.40 0.94
N PHE A 336 -21.62 7.12 -0.06
CA PHE A 336 -20.36 7.86 0.01
C PHE A 336 -20.51 9.23 -0.64
N PHE A 337 -19.73 10.16 -0.12
CA PHE A 337 -19.62 11.52 -0.66
C PHE A 337 -18.47 11.59 -1.64
N THR A 338 -18.66 12.22 -2.79
CA THR A 338 -17.60 12.43 -3.77
C THR A 338 -17.61 13.83 -4.37
N THR A 339 -16.40 14.32 -4.71
CA THR A 339 -16.18 15.52 -5.52
C THR A 339 -15.60 15.17 -6.89
N ALA A 340 -15.63 13.88 -7.27
CA ALA A 340 -15.23 13.46 -8.61
C ALA A 340 -16.16 14.06 -9.66
N ASP A 341 -15.58 14.44 -10.80
CA ASP A 341 -16.30 15.00 -11.93
C ASP A 341 -17.31 13.99 -12.49
N PRO A 342 -18.61 14.32 -12.62
CA PRO A 342 -19.61 13.42 -13.16
C PRO A 342 -19.35 13.05 -14.64
N ASP A 343 -18.71 13.91 -15.41
CA ASP A 343 -18.38 13.64 -16.81
C ASP A 343 -17.27 12.58 -16.94
N VAL A 344 -16.45 12.40 -15.87
CA VAL A 344 -15.40 11.37 -15.79
C VAL A 344 -15.89 10.12 -15.12
N LEU A 345 -16.63 10.26 -14.03
CA LEU A 345 -17.22 9.18 -13.25
C LEU A 345 -18.71 9.47 -13.05
N ASP A 346 -19.54 8.89 -13.91
CA ASP A 346 -20.99 8.88 -13.69
C ASP A 346 -21.35 8.12 -12.41
N THR A 347 -22.61 8.04 -12.07
CA THR A 347 -23.09 7.39 -10.83
C THR A 347 -22.61 5.95 -10.70
N VAL A 348 -22.70 5.17 -11.77
CA VAL A 348 -22.31 3.74 -11.77
C VAL A 348 -20.79 3.59 -11.67
N ALA A 349 -20.04 4.35 -12.46
CA ALA A 349 -18.58 4.33 -12.44
C ALA A 349 -18.02 4.84 -11.11
N ALA A 350 -18.67 5.82 -10.49
CA ALA A 350 -18.31 6.33 -9.17
C ALA A 350 -18.50 5.26 -8.09
N ASP A 351 -19.63 4.52 -8.10
CA ASP A 351 -19.85 3.39 -7.18
C ASP A 351 -18.82 2.28 -7.37
N GLN A 352 -18.58 1.85 -8.61
CA GLN A 352 -17.57 0.83 -8.90
C GLN A 352 -16.16 1.25 -8.44
N THR A 353 -15.81 2.50 -8.75
CA THR A 353 -14.51 3.06 -8.36
C THR A 353 -14.38 3.13 -6.83
N HIS A 354 -15.43 3.58 -6.12
CA HIS A 354 -15.38 3.65 -4.65
C HIS A 354 -15.26 2.27 -4.02
N ARG A 355 -16.02 1.27 -4.46
CA ARG A 355 -15.95 -0.11 -3.95
C ARG A 355 -14.58 -0.75 -4.14
N ALA A 356 -13.90 -0.45 -5.23
CA ALA A 356 -12.55 -0.94 -5.48
C ALA A 356 -11.49 -0.42 -4.47
N HIS A 357 -11.88 0.46 -3.51
CA HIS A 357 -11.05 0.85 -2.37
C HIS A 357 -10.58 -0.34 -1.52
N ALA A 358 -11.33 -1.43 -1.48
CA ALA A 358 -10.97 -2.67 -0.79
C ALA A 358 -9.58 -3.24 -1.20
N ILE A 359 -9.00 -2.78 -2.32
CA ILE A 359 -7.65 -3.18 -2.73
C ILE A 359 -6.57 -2.86 -1.67
N ILE A 360 -6.78 -1.84 -0.82
CA ILE A 360 -5.82 -1.50 0.25
C ILE A 360 -5.78 -2.57 1.34
N GLU A 361 -6.88 -3.28 1.58
CA GLU A 361 -6.93 -4.40 2.53
C GLU A 361 -6.01 -5.54 2.08
N GLN A 362 -5.91 -5.79 0.76
CA GLN A 362 -4.96 -6.76 0.21
C GLN A 362 -3.52 -6.32 0.44
N VAL A 363 -3.23 -5.02 0.36
CA VAL A 363 -1.90 -4.48 0.70
C VAL A 363 -1.60 -4.67 2.19
N HIS A 364 -2.58 -4.43 3.06
CA HIS A 364 -2.44 -4.69 4.50
C HIS A 364 -2.18 -6.18 4.79
N ALA A 365 -2.95 -7.06 4.16
CA ALA A 365 -2.79 -8.51 4.31
C ALA A 365 -1.40 -8.97 3.81
N ASP A 366 -0.95 -8.47 2.66
CA ASP A 366 0.36 -8.80 2.09
C ASP A 366 1.52 -8.35 3.00
N LEU A 367 1.44 -7.14 3.56
CA LEU A 367 2.42 -6.65 4.52
C LEU A 367 2.42 -7.46 5.82
N LYS A 368 1.25 -7.80 6.38
CA LYS A 368 1.12 -8.62 7.59
C LYS A 368 1.59 -10.06 7.40
N ASN A 369 1.49 -10.59 6.18
CA ASN A 369 2.03 -11.90 5.81
C ASN A 369 3.52 -11.85 5.40
N SER A 370 4.18 -10.71 5.63
CA SER A 370 5.59 -10.48 5.29
C SER A 370 6.28 -9.62 6.35
N SER A 371 6.91 -8.53 5.96
CA SER A 371 7.75 -7.70 6.84
C SER A 371 7.01 -7.06 8.03
N LEU A 372 5.69 -6.98 8.03
CA LEU A 372 4.87 -6.49 9.16
C LEU A 372 4.15 -7.61 9.93
N ALA A 373 4.52 -8.89 9.74
CA ALA A 373 4.04 -9.96 10.60
C ALA A 373 4.38 -9.67 12.07
N HIS A 374 5.53 -9.01 12.30
CA HIS A 374 5.98 -8.60 13.62
C HIS A 374 6.41 -7.13 13.67
N MET A 375 6.33 -6.55 14.87
CA MET A 375 6.99 -5.30 15.23
C MET A 375 8.21 -5.64 16.10
N PRO A 376 9.43 -5.67 15.55
CA PRO A 376 10.55 -6.40 16.16
C PRO A 376 11.16 -5.74 17.40
N SER A 377 10.85 -4.47 17.68
CA SER A 377 11.48 -3.72 18.77
C SER A 377 10.51 -3.39 19.91
N GLY A 378 11.03 -3.27 21.15
CA GLY A 378 10.33 -2.62 22.25
C GLY A 378 10.21 -1.11 22.09
N VAL A 379 11.07 -0.48 21.26
CA VAL A 379 11.14 0.97 21.06
C VAL A 379 10.24 1.40 19.92
N PHE A 380 9.36 2.38 20.16
CA PHE A 380 8.37 2.86 19.18
C PHE A 380 9.01 3.41 17.90
N THR A 381 10.07 4.22 18.04
CA THR A 381 10.75 4.83 16.89
C THR A 381 11.48 3.80 16.03
N ALA A 382 12.00 2.73 16.61
CA ALA A 382 12.60 1.61 15.88
C ALA A 382 11.53 0.87 15.04
N ASN A 383 10.34 0.63 15.61
CA ASN A 383 9.22 0.03 14.87
C ASN A 383 8.69 0.97 13.78
N ALA A 384 8.71 2.29 14.01
CA ALA A 384 8.33 3.25 12.98
C ALA A 384 9.32 3.26 11.80
N ALA A 385 10.62 3.16 12.07
CA ALA A 385 11.63 2.97 11.03
C ALA A 385 11.47 1.63 10.30
N TRP A 386 11.15 0.55 11.04
CA TRP A 386 10.84 -0.76 10.47
C TRP A 386 9.68 -0.70 9.49
N LEU A 387 8.59 0.00 9.81
CA LEU A 387 7.45 0.22 8.91
C LEU A 387 7.88 0.89 7.60
N VAL A 388 8.72 1.94 7.66
CA VAL A 388 9.19 2.61 6.44
C VAL A 388 10.04 1.68 5.58
N LEU A 389 10.91 0.89 6.20
CA LEU A 389 11.75 -0.09 5.49
C LEU A 389 10.90 -1.21 4.88
N ALA A 390 9.84 -1.66 5.57
CA ALA A 390 8.88 -2.62 5.03
C ALA A 390 8.16 -2.07 3.79
N VAL A 391 7.80 -0.79 3.78
CA VAL A 391 7.24 -0.11 2.60
C VAL A 391 8.24 -0.05 1.45
N ILE A 392 9.50 0.27 1.72
CA ILE A 392 10.56 0.25 0.69
C ILE A 392 10.71 -1.15 0.10
N ALA A 393 10.77 -2.19 0.94
CA ALA A 393 10.88 -3.58 0.50
C ALA A 393 9.65 -4.04 -0.31
N PHE A 394 8.44 -3.65 0.11
CA PHE A 394 7.19 -3.92 -0.60
C PHE A 394 7.22 -3.31 -2.01
N ASN A 395 7.49 -2.02 -2.12
CA ASN A 395 7.53 -1.31 -3.41
C ASN A 395 8.63 -1.86 -4.33
N LEU A 396 9.81 -2.17 -3.79
CA LEU A 396 10.91 -2.79 -4.54
C LEU A 396 10.52 -4.16 -5.09
N THR A 397 9.84 -4.98 -4.27
CA THR A 397 9.37 -6.32 -4.69
C THR A 397 8.33 -6.20 -5.79
N ARG A 398 7.40 -5.22 -5.72
CA ARG A 398 6.44 -4.91 -6.78
C ARG A 398 7.12 -4.52 -8.08
N ALA A 399 8.13 -3.64 -8.01
CA ALA A 399 8.90 -3.21 -9.16
C ALA A 399 9.65 -4.39 -9.83
N ALA A 400 10.24 -5.26 -9.03
CA ALA A 400 10.87 -6.49 -9.55
C ALA A 400 9.85 -7.41 -10.25
N GLY A 401 8.66 -7.56 -9.70
CA GLY A 401 7.55 -8.30 -10.34
C GLY A 401 7.15 -7.70 -11.68
N THR A 402 7.02 -6.37 -11.76
CA THR A 402 6.69 -5.63 -13.00
C THR A 402 7.75 -5.84 -14.08
N LEU A 403 9.04 -5.82 -13.71
CA LEU A 403 10.12 -6.11 -14.64
C LEU A 403 10.20 -7.58 -15.06
N ALA A 404 9.75 -8.50 -14.21
CA ALA A 404 9.85 -9.93 -14.48
C ALA A 404 8.82 -10.43 -15.49
N SER A 405 7.54 -10.08 -15.31
CA SER A 405 6.47 -10.38 -16.27
C SER A 405 5.16 -9.65 -15.95
N PRO A 406 4.25 -9.48 -16.90
CA PRO A 406 2.91 -8.92 -16.68
C PRO A 406 2.12 -9.69 -15.60
N ASP A 407 2.20 -11.03 -15.58
CA ASP A 407 1.49 -11.87 -14.59
C ASP A 407 2.01 -11.66 -13.17
N LEU A 408 3.28 -11.29 -13.02
CA LEU A 408 3.90 -11.04 -11.73
C LEU A 408 3.75 -9.59 -11.26
N ALA A 409 3.39 -8.67 -12.14
CA ALA A 409 3.22 -7.26 -11.80
C ALA A 409 2.18 -7.04 -10.68
N ARG A 410 1.15 -7.90 -10.62
CA ARG A 410 0.06 -7.83 -9.60
C ARG A 410 0.12 -8.93 -8.55
N ALA A 411 1.16 -9.78 -8.58
CA ALA A 411 1.29 -10.89 -7.65
C ALA A 411 1.58 -10.43 -6.21
N THR A 412 1.19 -11.21 -5.21
CA THR A 412 1.52 -10.94 -3.80
C THR A 412 3.03 -11.05 -3.54
N THR A 413 3.52 -10.39 -2.48
CA THR A 413 4.91 -10.48 -2.04
C THR A 413 5.34 -11.94 -1.81
N ALA A 414 4.46 -12.77 -1.23
CA ALA A 414 4.73 -14.19 -1.02
C ALA A 414 4.94 -14.94 -2.35
N THR A 415 4.12 -14.65 -3.37
CA THR A 415 4.26 -15.24 -4.71
C THR A 415 5.56 -14.79 -5.38
N LEU A 416 5.87 -13.48 -5.33
CA LEU A 416 7.12 -12.94 -5.88
C LEU A 416 8.34 -13.52 -5.19
N ARG A 417 8.31 -13.65 -3.86
CA ARG A 417 9.37 -14.26 -3.08
C ARG A 417 9.62 -15.69 -3.52
N ARG A 418 8.57 -16.52 -3.60
CA ARG A 418 8.66 -17.90 -4.01
C ARG A 418 9.19 -18.08 -5.43
N LYS A 419 8.71 -17.26 -6.37
CA LYS A 419 8.99 -17.42 -7.81
C LYS A 419 10.31 -16.77 -8.25
N LEU A 420 10.66 -15.62 -7.67
CA LEU A 420 11.78 -14.81 -8.11
C LEU A 420 12.93 -14.78 -7.10
N VAL A 421 12.64 -14.67 -5.79
CA VAL A 421 13.66 -14.43 -4.77
C VAL A 421 14.27 -15.72 -4.25
N HIS A 422 13.46 -16.69 -3.84
CA HIS A 422 13.90 -17.97 -3.27
C HIS A 422 14.34 -18.95 -4.38
N LEU A 423 15.21 -18.48 -5.26
CA LEU A 423 15.87 -19.29 -6.26
C LEU A 423 17.17 -19.82 -5.66
N PRO A 424 17.30 -21.14 -5.42
CA PRO A 424 18.54 -21.70 -4.92
C PRO A 424 19.61 -21.67 -6.00
N CYS A 425 20.87 -21.48 -5.61
CA CYS A 425 21.98 -21.62 -6.53
C CYS A 425 23.23 -22.14 -5.82
N ARG A 426 24.20 -22.58 -6.61
CA ARG A 426 25.55 -22.88 -6.16
C ARG A 426 26.52 -21.89 -6.80
N ILE A 427 27.41 -21.33 -5.98
CA ILE A 427 28.45 -20.42 -6.47
C ILE A 427 29.69 -21.22 -6.88
N ALA A 428 30.22 -20.92 -8.05
CA ALA A 428 31.56 -21.32 -8.44
C ALA A 428 32.41 -20.05 -8.66
N THR A 429 33.65 -20.10 -8.21
CA THR A 429 34.62 -19.02 -8.38
C THR A 429 35.82 -19.54 -9.17
N SER A 430 36.14 -18.89 -10.29
CA SER A 430 37.30 -19.17 -11.12
C SER A 430 37.89 -17.88 -11.67
N ALA A 431 39.18 -17.70 -11.55
CA ALA A 431 39.94 -16.58 -12.11
C ALA A 431 39.27 -15.20 -11.88
N ARG A 432 38.89 -14.88 -10.64
CA ARG A 432 38.16 -13.65 -10.24
C ARG A 432 36.72 -13.53 -10.76
N ARG A 433 36.21 -14.55 -11.44
CA ARG A 433 34.82 -14.58 -11.94
C ARG A 433 33.96 -15.41 -10.98
N LEU A 434 32.85 -14.83 -10.54
CA LEU A 434 31.84 -15.51 -9.76
C LEU A 434 30.71 -15.93 -10.71
N THR A 435 30.39 -17.22 -10.72
CA THR A 435 29.34 -17.80 -11.55
C THR A 435 28.26 -18.38 -10.65
N LEU A 436 27.00 -18.07 -10.93
CA LEU A 436 25.83 -18.67 -10.27
C LEU A 436 25.32 -19.82 -11.11
N HIS A 437 25.38 -21.04 -10.56
CA HIS A 437 24.75 -22.21 -11.16
C HIS A 437 23.35 -22.35 -10.60
N LEU A 438 22.36 -22.05 -11.47
CA LEU A 438 20.93 -22.11 -11.16
C LEU A 438 20.37 -23.49 -11.50
N PRO A 439 19.25 -23.93 -10.87
CA PRO A 439 18.58 -25.18 -11.20
C PRO A 439 18.19 -25.23 -12.67
N ARG A 440 18.43 -26.38 -13.32
CA ARG A 440 17.91 -26.64 -14.66
C ARG A 440 16.39 -26.74 -14.59
N ASP A 441 15.71 -26.27 -15.64
CA ASP A 441 14.24 -26.36 -15.80
C ASP A 441 13.47 -25.67 -14.67
N TRP A 442 14.01 -24.54 -14.16
CA TRP A 442 13.31 -23.73 -13.17
C TRP A 442 11.99 -23.22 -13.76
N PRO A 443 10.83 -23.46 -13.12
CA PRO A 443 9.51 -23.14 -13.69
C PRO A 443 9.32 -21.65 -14.06
N TRP A 444 10.05 -20.76 -13.42
CA TRP A 444 9.97 -19.31 -13.62
C TRP A 444 11.27 -18.72 -14.22
N GLN A 445 12.04 -19.55 -14.91
CA GLN A 445 13.32 -19.16 -15.51
C GLN A 445 13.17 -17.94 -16.43
N THR A 446 12.14 -17.92 -17.29
CA THR A 446 11.89 -16.80 -18.21
C THR A 446 11.71 -15.48 -17.47
N ALA A 447 10.84 -15.45 -16.43
CA ALA A 447 10.59 -14.25 -15.64
C ALA A 447 11.86 -13.78 -14.91
N TRP A 448 12.63 -14.72 -14.36
CA TRP A 448 13.90 -14.40 -13.68
C TRP A 448 14.93 -13.84 -14.67
N THR A 449 15.05 -14.44 -15.86
CA THR A 449 15.97 -13.99 -16.92
C THR A 449 15.57 -12.59 -17.41
N GLN A 450 14.29 -12.32 -17.60
CA GLN A 450 13.83 -10.98 -17.94
C GLN A 450 14.18 -9.96 -16.87
N LEU A 451 13.97 -10.30 -15.59
CA LEU A 451 14.32 -9.42 -14.48
C LEU A 451 15.82 -9.08 -14.48
N ILE A 452 16.70 -10.09 -14.52
CA ILE A 452 18.16 -9.86 -14.46
C ILE A 452 18.65 -9.07 -15.69
N THR A 453 18.15 -9.35 -16.89
CA THR A 453 18.48 -8.61 -18.10
C THR A 453 18.09 -7.16 -17.97
N ARG A 454 16.84 -6.84 -17.64
CA ARG A 454 16.34 -5.46 -17.53
C ARG A 454 17.03 -4.65 -16.43
N VAL A 455 17.45 -5.28 -15.34
CA VAL A 455 18.23 -4.56 -14.30
C VAL A 455 19.71 -4.45 -14.63
N SER A 456 20.22 -5.21 -15.61
CA SER A 456 21.63 -5.17 -16.04
C SER A 456 21.87 -4.24 -17.22
N ASP A 457 20.86 -4.04 -18.05
CA ASP A 457 20.95 -3.12 -19.19
C ASP A 457 21.14 -1.67 -18.71
N PRO A 458 21.98 -0.87 -19.41
CA PRO A 458 22.03 0.56 -19.13
C PRO A 458 20.64 1.18 -19.33
N PRO A 459 20.28 2.23 -18.59
CA PRO A 459 19.01 2.90 -18.79
C PRO A 459 18.92 3.35 -20.24
N THR A 460 17.88 2.92 -20.96
CA THR A 460 17.57 3.46 -22.28
C THR A 460 17.34 4.95 -22.09
N ALA A 461 18.19 5.77 -22.72
CA ALA A 461 17.99 7.21 -22.71
C ALA A 461 16.58 7.48 -23.25
N VAL A 462 15.71 8.01 -22.40
CA VAL A 462 14.44 8.56 -22.85
C VAL A 462 14.83 9.80 -23.64
N THR A 463 14.82 9.70 -24.95
CA THR A 463 14.91 10.88 -25.82
C THR A 463 13.72 11.75 -25.49
N THR A 464 14.01 12.89 -24.87
CA THR A 464 13.08 14.01 -24.54
C THR A 464 12.42 14.56 -25.80
#